data_b627402851276d1808eaa289e91b8b93
#
_entry.id   b627402851276d1808eaa289e91b8b93
#
_cell.length_a   1.000
_cell.length_b   1.000
_cell.length_c   1.000
_cell.angle_alpha   90.00
_cell.angle_beta   90.00
_cell.angle_gamma   90.00
#
_symmetry.space_group_name_H-M   'P 1'
#
loop_
_entity.id
_entity.type
_entity.pdbx_description
1 polymer ?
#
loop_
_entity_poly.entity_id
_entity_poly.type
_entity_poly.pdbx_seq_one_letter_code
_entity_poly.pdbx_strand_id
1 'polypeptide(L)'
;MDNRYYRHNRRKYSLKVHIVLVTKYRKQLLQGSIADDVKQKILDIANTRGYEIIAMETDKDHIHFLLSYDATDRVCDIVKIVKQETTYYLWQKYNSVLSKQYWKKKIFW
;
A
#
# COMPACT_ATOMS: atom_id res chain seq x y z
N MET A 1 27.31 18.95 -1.99
CA MET A 1 26.63 18.79 -1.56
C MET A 1 26.30 17.89 -1.47
N ASP A 2 26.10 17.51 -1.14
CA ASP A 2 25.63 16.67 -0.91
C ASP A 2 24.75 16.13 -1.64
N ASN A 3 25.10 15.19 -2.41
CA ASN A 3 24.22 14.63 -3.16
C ASN A 3 23.21 13.96 -2.49
N ARG A 4 23.60 13.26 -1.47
CA ARG A 4 22.71 12.67 -0.74
C ARG A 4 21.84 13.64 -0.14
N TYR A 5 22.34 14.70 0.29
CA TYR A 5 21.55 15.72 0.82
C TYR A 5 20.63 16.24 -0.22
N TYR A 6 21.07 16.28 -1.41
CA TYR A 6 20.28 16.70 -2.44
C TYR A 6 19.16 15.82 -2.69
N ARG A 7 19.32 14.53 -2.59
CA ARG A 7 18.25 13.64 -2.77
C ARG A 7 17.19 13.86 -1.77
N HIS A 8 17.58 14.11 -0.54
CA HIS A 8 16.61 14.40 0.45
C HIS A 8 15.90 15.67 0.17
N ASN A 9 16.63 16.62 -0.33
CA ASN A 9 16.00 17.87 -0.67
C ASN A 9 14.98 17.70 -1.75
N ARG A 10 15.22 16.82 -2.67
CA ARG A 10 14.24 16.59 -3.67
C ARG A 10 12.95 16.14 -3.09
N ARG A 11 13.00 15.40 -2.02
CA ARG A 11 11.77 14.95 -1.43
C ARG A 11 10.96 16.07 -0.87
N LYS A 12 11.56 17.18 -0.55
CA LYS A 12 10.80 18.31 -0.08
C LYS A 12 9.85 18.81 -1.11
N TYR A 13 10.15 18.53 -2.35
CA TYR A 13 9.31 18.99 -3.43
C TYR A 13 8.47 17.88 -3.98
N SER A 14 8.39 16.82 -3.23
CA SER A 14 7.61 15.68 -3.67
C SER A 14 6.15 16.01 -3.72
N LEU A 15 5.48 15.38 -4.61
CA LEU A 15 4.04 15.47 -4.70
C LEU A 15 3.44 14.57 -3.63
N LYS A 16 2.19 14.84 -3.29
CA LYS A 16 1.49 14.03 -2.31
C LYS A 16 0.17 13.57 -2.89
N VAL A 17 -0.24 12.39 -2.50
CA VAL A 17 -1.53 11.86 -2.93
C VAL A 17 -2.14 11.09 -1.77
N HIS A 18 -3.47 11.22 -1.65
CA HIS A 18 -4.22 10.44 -0.68
C HIS A 18 -4.85 9.28 -1.42
N ILE A 19 -4.48 8.06 -1.04
CA ILE A 19 -4.93 6.85 -1.71
C ILE A 19 -5.88 6.11 -0.79
N VAL A 20 -7.00 5.66 -1.35
CA VAL A 20 -7.97 4.85 -0.62
C VAL A 20 -8.14 3.54 -1.37
N LEU A 21 -7.93 2.43 -0.69
CA LEU A 21 -8.13 1.11 -1.27
C LEU A 21 -9.23 0.41 -0.49
N VAL A 22 -10.21 -0.10 -1.21
CA VAL A 22 -11.36 -0.76 -0.60
C VAL A 22 -11.30 -2.24 -0.96
N THR A 23 -11.55 -3.11 0.01
CA THR A 23 -11.55 -4.55 -0.26
C THR A 23 -12.65 -4.88 -1.27
N LYS A 24 -12.38 -5.87 -2.12
CA LYS A 24 -13.34 -6.31 -3.11
C LYS A 24 -14.61 -6.77 -2.39
N TYR A 25 -15.75 -6.29 -2.86
CA TYR A 25 -17.07 -6.55 -2.27
C TYR A 25 -17.18 -6.03 -0.84
N ARG A 26 -16.31 -5.10 -0.45
CA ARG A 26 -16.27 -4.48 0.87
C ARG A 26 -16.23 -5.51 1.99
N LYS A 27 -15.50 -6.61 1.77
CA LYS A 27 -15.34 -7.63 2.79
C LYS A 27 -14.58 -7.05 3.98
N GLN A 28 -15.04 -7.35 5.18
CA GLN A 28 -14.45 -6.79 6.39
C GLN A 28 -13.21 -7.60 6.80
N LEU A 29 -12.20 -7.56 5.96
CA LEU A 29 -10.98 -8.35 6.15
C LEU A 29 -9.82 -7.58 6.76
N LEU A 30 -9.91 -6.26 6.80
CA LEU A 30 -8.81 -5.44 7.32
C LEU A 30 -8.93 -5.30 8.83
N GLN A 31 -8.72 -6.41 9.52
CA GLN A 31 -8.80 -6.48 10.97
C GLN A 31 -7.68 -7.36 11.48
N GLY A 32 -7.25 -7.11 12.72
CA GLY A 32 -6.26 -7.96 13.35
C GLY A 32 -4.97 -8.07 12.57
N SER A 33 -4.47 -9.29 12.41
CA SER A 33 -3.18 -9.51 11.78
C SER A 33 -3.18 -9.14 10.30
N ILE A 34 -4.31 -9.30 9.61
CA ILE A 34 -4.36 -8.92 8.19
C ILE A 34 -4.17 -7.41 8.06
N ALA A 35 -4.83 -6.63 8.90
CA ALA A 35 -4.67 -5.17 8.86
C ALA A 35 -3.23 -4.77 9.16
N ASP A 36 -2.63 -5.40 10.16
CA ASP A 36 -1.25 -5.09 10.53
C ASP A 36 -0.29 -5.44 9.40
N ASP A 37 -0.50 -6.57 8.76
CA ASP A 37 0.36 -7.01 7.67
C ASP A 37 0.21 -6.14 6.44
N VAL A 38 -1.00 -5.69 6.14
CA VAL A 38 -1.21 -4.78 5.01
C VAL A 38 -0.47 -3.47 5.26
N LYS A 39 -0.61 -2.92 6.45
CA LYS A 39 0.08 -1.67 6.78
C LYS A 39 1.58 -1.83 6.68
N GLN A 40 2.10 -2.92 7.23
CA GLN A 40 3.54 -3.15 7.20
C GLN A 40 4.03 -3.35 5.77
N LYS A 41 3.27 -4.09 4.96
CA LYS A 41 3.67 -4.32 3.58
C LYS A 41 3.71 -3.02 2.79
N ILE A 42 2.75 -2.14 3.01
CA ILE A 42 2.73 -0.85 2.33
C ILE A 42 3.94 -0.02 2.75
N LEU A 43 4.29 -0.04 4.03
CA LEU A 43 5.49 0.65 4.50
C LEU A 43 6.75 0.08 3.85
N ASP A 44 6.82 -1.24 3.72
CA ASP A 44 7.96 -1.89 3.09
C ASP A 44 8.07 -1.52 1.61
N ILE A 45 6.96 -1.49 0.91
CA ILE A 45 6.93 -1.10 -0.50
C ILE A 45 7.42 0.34 -0.63
N ALA A 46 6.91 1.23 0.20
CA ALA A 46 7.28 2.63 0.17
C ALA A 46 8.78 2.78 0.40
N ASN A 47 9.30 2.08 1.40
CA ASN A 47 10.71 2.16 1.73
C ASN A 47 11.58 1.66 0.58
N THR A 48 11.18 0.57 -0.04
CA THR A 48 11.94 -0.01 -1.14
C THR A 48 11.92 0.86 -2.39
N ARG A 49 10.79 1.50 -2.64
CA ARG A 49 10.62 2.25 -3.89
C ARG A 49 10.85 3.74 -3.77
N GLY A 50 11.18 4.21 -2.59
CA GLY A 50 11.48 5.62 -2.41
C GLY A 50 10.27 6.50 -2.20
N TYR A 51 9.13 5.93 -1.86
CA TYR A 51 7.98 6.72 -1.45
C TYR A 51 8.04 6.95 0.05
N GLU A 52 7.26 7.89 0.53
CA GLU A 52 7.17 8.13 1.96
C GLU A 52 5.72 8.08 2.38
N ILE A 53 5.41 7.30 3.40
CA ILE A 53 4.06 7.25 3.95
C ILE A 53 3.99 8.28 5.07
N ILE A 54 3.14 9.27 4.90
CA ILE A 54 3.00 10.35 5.85
C ILE A 54 1.98 10.01 6.92
N ALA A 55 0.90 9.36 6.53
CA ALA A 55 -0.17 8.95 7.44
C ALA A 55 -0.87 7.75 6.85
N MET A 56 -1.40 6.89 7.71
CA MET A 56 -2.07 5.68 7.25
C MET A 56 -3.04 5.21 8.30
N GLU A 57 -4.27 4.89 7.88
CA GLU A 57 -5.29 4.36 8.76
C GLU A 57 -6.10 3.30 8.07
N THR A 58 -6.57 2.33 8.83
CA THR A 58 -7.44 1.29 8.30
C THR A 58 -8.80 1.32 8.98
N ASP A 59 -9.82 0.95 8.24
CA ASP A 59 -11.08 0.55 8.79
C ASP A 59 -11.28 -0.90 8.35
N LYS A 60 -12.42 -1.50 8.64
CA LYS A 60 -12.58 -2.94 8.40
C LYS A 60 -12.55 -3.33 6.94
N ASP A 61 -12.99 -2.46 6.06
CA ASP A 61 -13.09 -2.77 4.63
C ASP A 61 -12.29 -1.84 3.74
N HIS A 62 -11.49 -0.94 4.31
CA HIS A 62 -10.68 -0.06 3.49
C HIS A 62 -9.47 0.44 4.26
N ILE A 63 -8.48 0.90 3.52
CA ILE A 63 -7.31 1.56 4.08
C ILE A 63 -7.14 2.86 3.32
N HIS A 64 -6.72 3.91 4.03
CA HIS A 64 -6.35 5.13 3.36
C HIS A 64 -5.01 5.60 3.88
N PHE A 65 -4.21 6.15 3.00
CA PHE A 65 -2.89 6.63 3.37
C PHE A 65 -2.50 7.81 2.50
N LEU A 66 -1.72 8.69 3.11
CA LEU A 66 -1.16 9.84 2.44
C LEU A 66 0.27 9.50 2.09
N LEU A 67 0.61 9.60 0.82
CA LEU A 67 1.89 9.15 0.31
C LEU A 67 2.58 10.30 -0.41
N SER A 68 3.87 10.47 -0.14
CA SER A 68 4.70 11.44 -0.84
C SER A 68 5.53 10.69 -1.87
N TYR A 69 5.63 11.22 -3.07
CA TYR A 69 6.33 10.56 -4.17
C TYR A 69 7.04 11.57 -5.04
N ASP A 70 7.99 11.06 -5.82
CA ASP A 70 8.79 11.90 -6.68
C ASP A 70 8.02 12.19 -7.97
N ALA A 71 8.26 13.33 -8.58
CA ALA A 71 7.61 13.72 -9.81
C ALA A 71 7.86 12.75 -10.97
N THR A 72 8.89 11.92 -10.88
CA THR A 72 9.16 10.91 -11.90
C THR A 72 8.26 9.69 -11.78
N ASP A 73 7.56 9.54 -10.64
CA ASP A 73 6.64 8.43 -10.46
C ASP A 73 5.25 8.81 -10.92
N ARG A 74 4.45 7.82 -11.24
CA ARG A 74 3.07 8.05 -11.64
C ARG A 74 2.15 7.40 -10.63
N VAL A 75 1.12 8.13 -10.23
CA VAL A 75 0.19 7.64 -9.21
C VAL A 75 -0.44 6.32 -9.61
N CYS A 76 -0.81 6.16 -10.87
CA CYS A 76 -1.43 4.91 -11.31
C CYS A 76 -0.48 3.72 -11.16
N ASP A 77 0.81 3.93 -11.34
CA ASP A 77 1.79 2.87 -11.16
C ASP A 77 1.98 2.55 -9.67
N ILE A 78 1.98 3.57 -8.83
CA ILE A 78 2.09 3.39 -7.38
C ILE A 78 0.93 2.55 -6.89
N VAL A 79 -0.29 2.90 -7.29
CA VAL A 79 -1.49 2.17 -6.86
C VAL A 79 -1.43 0.73 -7.36
N LYS A 80 -1.02 0.54 -8.61
CA LYS A 80 -0.91 -0.79 -9.17
C LYS A 80 0.07 -1.66 -8.40
N ILE A 81 1.23 -1.12 -8.08
CA ILE A 81 2.26 -1.83 -7.34
C ILE A 81 1.76 -2.20 -5.95
N VAL A 82 1.16 -1.24 -5.26
CA VAL A 82 0.65 -1.48 -3.90
C VAL A 82 -0.40 -2.58 -3.93
N LYS A 83 -1.34 -2.50 -4.87
CA LYS A 83 -2.39 -3.51 -4.96
C LYS A 83 -1.84 -4.88 -5.29
N GLN A 84 -0.93 -4.97 -6.23
CA GLN A 84 -0.38 -6.26 -6.66
C GLN A 84 0.45 -6.90 -5.55
N GLU A 85 1.33 -6.13 -4.94
CA GLU A 85 2.25 -6.72 -3.96
C GLU A 85 1.54 -7.07 -2.66
N THR A 86 0.60 -6.26 -2.21
CA THR A 86 -0.16 -6.59 -1.00
C THR A 86 -1.05 -7.81 -1.26
N THR A 87 -1.70 -7.87 -2.42
CA THR A 87 -2.56 -9.02 -2.74
C THR A 87 -1.74 -10.31 -2.77
N TYR A 88 -0.59 -10.27 -3.44
CA TYR A 88 0.26 -11.46 -3.54
C TYR A 88 0.70 -11.92 -2.15
N TYR A 89 1.17 -10.99 -1.33
CA TYR A 89 1.64 -11.30 0.00
C TYR A 89 0.53 -11.89 0.86
N LEU A 90 -0.66 -11.29 0.81
CA LEU A 90 -1.77 -11.76 1.63
C LEU A 90 -2.24 -13.15 1.21
N TRP A 91 -2.26 -13.45 -0.09
CA TRP A 91 -2.64 -14.77 -0.53
C TRP A 91 -1.59 -15.83 -0.17
N GLN A 92 -0.32 -15.42 -0.09
CA GLN A 92 0.72 -16.35 0.38
C GLN A 92 0.51 -16.69 1.84
N LYS A 93 0.17 -15.70 2.65
CA LYS A 93 0.10 -15.89 4.10
C LYS A 93 -1.27 -16.34 4.59
N TYR A 94 -2.33 -15.85 3.98
CA TYR A 94 -3.68 -16.07 4.46
C TYR A 94 -4.56 -16.83 3.48
N ASN A 95 -3.98 -17.74 2.74
CA ASN A 95 -4.72 -18.48 1.72
C ASN A 95 -5.99 -19.12 2.26
N SER A 96 -5.90 -19.74 3.42
CA SER A 96 -7.06 -20.45 3.98
C SER A 96 -8.20 -19.51 4.34
N VAL A 97 -7.87 -18.30 4.75
CA VAL A 97 -8.90 -17.32 5.09
C VAL A 97 -9.48 -16.71 3.82
N LEU A 98 -8.61 -16.30 2.91
CA LEU A 98 -9.06 -15.59 1.72
C LEU A 98 -9.81 -16.48 0.75
N SER A 99 -9.46 -17.76 0.69
CA SER A 99 -10.16 -18.68 -0.20
C SER A 99 -11.61 -18.92 0.22
N LYS A 100 -11.95 -18.61 1.45
CA LYS A 100 -13.34 -18.69 1.91
C LYS A 100 -14.11 -17.42 1.58
N GLN A 101 -13.40 -16.34 1.30
CA GLN A 101 -14.05 -15.06 1.04
C GLN A 101 -14.16 -14.75 -0.45
N TYR A 102 -13.21 -15.23 -1.25
CA TYR A 102 -13.18 -14.97 -2.68
C TYR A 102 -13.03 -16.28 -3.43
N TRP A 103 -13.79 -16.44 -4.51
CA TRP A 103 -13.76 -17.69 -5.29
C TRP A 103 -12.55 -17.73 -6.23
N LYS A 104 -11.82 -16.64 -6.36
CA LYS A 104 -10.67 -16.57 -7.24
C LYS A 104 -9.48 -16.06 -6.48
N LYS A 105 -8.32 -16.64 -6.72
CA LYS A 105 -7.09 -16.14 -6.13
C LYS A 105 -6.73 -14.79 -6.75
N LYS A 106 -5.86 -14.06 -6.10
CA LYS A 106 -5.40 -12.75 -6.55
C LYS A 106 -6.45 -11.66 -6.50
N ILE A 107 -7.47 -11.87 -5.67
CA ILE A 107 -8.47 -10.84 -5.41
C ILE A 107 -8.33 -10.42 -3.96
N PHE A 108 -8.21 -9.14 -3.72
CA PHE A 108 -8.30 -8.58 -2.38
C PHE A 108 -8.91 -7.19 -2.45
N TRP A 109 -8.38 -6.32 -3.30
CA TRP A 109 -8.90 -4.96 -3.45
C TRP A 109 -9.93 -4.82 -4.55
#